data_d1980427126402b977ee927b20924be5
#
_entry.id   d1980427126402b977ee927b20924be5
#
_cell.length_a   1.000
_cell.length_b   1.000
_cell.length_c   1.000
_cell.angle_alpha   90.00
_cell.angle_beta   90.00
_cell.angle_gamma   90.00
#
_symmetry.space_group_name_H-M   'P 1'
#
loop_
_entity.id
_entity.type
_entity.pdbx_description
1 polymer ?
#
loop_
_entity_poly.entity_id
_entity_poly.type
_entity_poly.pdbx_seq_one_letter_code
_entity_poly.pdbx_strand_id
1 'polypeptide(L)'
;YLMSDGIMHSMDMMTVPKKEFLQFFEEKVLQPRGLNFKVMFPGPTGTNGVEAALKLARKVKKRNQIWALMGCFHGMTLGALSLTSDAGSRGGAGVCLNDVTHIPAPYMFPELDTIKYMETLLTDDHSGVEKPAAIIIETVQAEGGVHVFSNEYLQGVRALCDKYDILMIVDDIQVGCARTGTFFSFERAGIVPDMFVMSKSIGGYGMPFALTMFKPELDIWSPGEHNGTFRGNQLSMVAAKAGLEYMLDHKVEAEVKRKEGIIRKYMDENIARPGVEIRGIGCIWGVQVADGKLALAICNKCFEKGLIMERAGRDNNVLKLMPALVATDDELMRGLDIIRDSMNELM
;
A
#
# COMPACT_ATOMS: atom_id res chain seq x y z
N TYR A 1 -26.98 -7.98 8.46
CA TYR A 1 -26.57 -9.32 8.07
C TYR A 1 -26.58 -10.31 9.24
N LEU A 2 -25.95 -9.98 10.36
CA LEU A 2 -25.96 -10.81 11.57
C LEU A 2 -27.39 -11.08 12.09
N MET A 3 -28.23 -10.04 12.12
CA MET A 3 -29.61 -10.17 12.56
C MET A 3 -30.50 -11.02 11.62
N SER A 4 -30.08 -11.21 10.38
CA SER A 4 -30.75 -12.10 9.40
C SER A 4 -30.24 -13.54 9.45
N ASP A 5 -29.44 -13.90 10.45
CA ASP A 5 -28.82 -15.23 10.62
C ASP A 5 -28.02 -15.68 9.38
N GLY A 6 -27.28 -14.72 8.81
CA GLY A 6 -26.49 -14.94 7.60
C GLY A 6 -25.33 -15.91 7.81
N ILE A 7 -25.00 -16.68 6.78
CA ILE A 7 -23.88 -17.63 6.79
C ILE A 7 -22.56 -16.90 7.01
N MET A 8 -21.84 -17.25 8.08
CA MET A 8 -20.55 -16.61 8.44
C MET A 8 -19.36 -17.27 7.78
N HIS A 9 -19.43 -18.54 7.50
CA HIS A 9 -18.34 -19.34 6.95
C HIS A 9 -18.85 -20.30 5.88
N SER A 10 -18.23 -20.30 4.71
CA SER A 10 -18.68 -21.10 3.56
C SER A 10 -17.54 -21.84 2.85
N MET A 11 -16.34 -21.84 3.43
CA MET A 11 -15.14 -22.34 2.73
C MET A 11 -15.02 -21.69 1.34
N ASP A 12 -14.89 -22.48 0.29
CA ASP A 12 -14.77 -21.98 -1.10
C ASP A 12 -16.14 -21.83 -1.83
N MET A 13 -17.24 -22.21 -1.18
CA MET A 13 -18.56 -22.13 -1.79
C MET A 13 -19.01 -20.68 -2.01
N MET A 14 -19.78 -20.47 -3.07
CA MET A 14 -20.40 -19.18 -3.35
C MET A 14 -21.57 -18.93 -2.40
N THR A 15 -21.53 -17.78 -1.73
CA THR A 15 -22.63 -17.28 -0.91
C THR A 15 -23.22 -16.02 -1.54
N VAL A 16 -24.37 -15.57 -1.06
CA VAL A 16 -24.98 -14.32 -1.52
C VAL A 16 -24.06 -13.14 -1.29
N PRO A 17 -23.49 -12.90 -0.08
CA PRO A 17 -22.57 -11.78 0.14
C PRO A 17 -21.32 -11.84 -0.74
N LYS A 18 -20.76 -13.03 -0.95
CA LYS A 18 -19.59 -13.20 -1.81
C LYS A 18 -19.89 -12.84 -3.26
N LYS A 19 -21.04 -13.33 -3.79
CA LYS A 19 -21.50 -13.00 -5.13
C LYS A 19 -21.74 -11.50 -5.29
N GLU A 20 -22.47 -10.89 -4.36
CA GLU A 20 -22.80 -9.48 -4.40
C GLU A 20 -21.55 -8.59 -4.34
N PHE A 21 -20.59 -8.91 -3.46
CA PHE A 21 -19.34 -8.19 -3.37
C PHE A 21 -18.53 -8.30 -4.67
N LEU A 22 -18.34 -9.51 -5.18
CA LEU A 22 -17.55 -9.73 -6.41
C LEU A 22 -18.18 -9.04 -7.61
N GLN A 23 -19.49 -9.16 -7.76
CA GLN A 23 -20.24 -8.56 -8.85
C GLN A 23 -20.15 -7.02 -8.76
N PHE A 24 -20.38 -6.45 -7.58
CA PHE A 24 -20.26 -5.02 -7.35
C PHE A 24 -18.83 -4.51 -7.63
N PHE A 25 -17.82 -5.21 -7.14
CA PHE A 25 -16.43 -4.83 -7.32
C PHE A 25 -16.02 -4.86 -8.79
N GLU A 26 -16.44 -5.90 -9.52
CA GLU A 26 -16.21 -5.99 -10.97
C GLU A 26 -16.92 -4.89 -11.73
N GLU A 27 -18.24 -4.74 -11.58
CA GLU A 27 -19.07 -3.83 -12.36
C GLU A 27 -18.85 -2.35 -12.03
N LYS A 28 -18.57 -2.01 -10.76
CA LYS A 28 -18.49 -0.63 -10.29
C LYS A 28 -17.07 -0.14 -10.06
N VAL A 29 -16.11 -1.03 -9.87
CA VAL A 29 -14.72 -0.64 -9.59
C VAL A 29 -13.79 -0.99 -10.75
N LEU A 30 -13.77 -2.24 -11.19
CA LEU A 30 -12.81 -2.69 -12.22
C LEU A 30 -13.21 -2.26 -13.64
N GLN A 31 -14.43 -2.60 -14.07
CA GLN A 31 -14.89 -2.35 -15.45
C GLN A 31 -14.86 -0.87 -15.85
N PRO A 32 -15.29 0.10 -15.02
CA PRO A 32 -15.21 1.51 -15.38
C PRO A 32 -13.77 2.02 -15.58
N ARG A 33 -12.78 1.29 -15.08
CA ARG A 33 -11.35 1.56 -15.20
C ARG A 33 -10.67 0.75 -16.32
N GLY A 34 -11.43 -0.06 -17.05
CA GLY A 34 -10.91 -0.94 -18.09
C GLY A 34 -10.02 -2.07 -17.55
N LEU A 35 -10.16 -2.40 -16.27
CA LEU A 35 -9.35 -3.40 -15.59
C LEU A 35 -10.02 -4.77 -15.61
N ASN A 36 -9.26 -5.81 -15.94
CA ASN A 36 -9.69 -7.20 -15.92
C ASN A 36 -8.75 -8.01 -15.03
N PHE A 37 -9.22 -8.33 -13.81
CA PHE A 37 -8.44 -9.06 -12.81
C PHE A 37 -9.26 -10.17 -12.16
N LYS A 38 -8.60 -11.26 -11.85
CA LYS A 38 -9.13 -12.28 -10.93
C LYS A 38 -8.98 -11.79 -9.49
N VAL A 39 -9.97 -12.11 -8.66
CA VAL A 39 -9.99 -11.80 -7.23
C VAL A 39 -9.72 -13.05 -6.42
N MET A 40 -8.68 -13.00 -5.60
CA MET A 40 -8.36 -14.05 -4.65
C MET A 40 -8.48 -13.53 -3.22
N PHE A 41 -9.06 -14.33 -2.34
CA PHE A 41 -9.12 -14.07 -0.90
C PHE A 41 -8.00 -14.84 -0.20
N PRO A 42 -6.86 -14.21 0.11
CA PRO A 42 -5.68 -14.93 0.61
C PRO A 42 -5.74 -15.21 2.12
N GLY A 43 -6.50 -14.42 2.84
CA GLY A 43 -6.60 -14.39 4.29
C GLY A 43 -7.01 -12.99 4.75
N PRO A 44 -7.11 -12.73 6.08
CA PRO A 44 -7.68 -11.49 6.56
C PRO A 44 -6.75 -10.27 6.54
N THR A 45 -5.45 -10.45 6.32
CA THR A 45 -4.46 -9.38 6.46
C THR A 45 -3.69 -9.12 5.16
N GLY A 46 -3.13 -7.92 5.02
CA GLY A 46 -2.31 -7.54 3.86
C GLY A 46 -1.12 -8.46 3.64
N THR A 47 -0.46 -8.88 4.71
CA THR A 47 0.66 -9.83 4.62
C THR A 47 0.25 -11.15 3.95
N ASN A 48 -0.98 -11.66 4.20
CA ASN A 48 -1.49 -12.84 3.52
C ASN A 48 -1.65 -12.61 2.02
N GLY A 49 -2.05 -11.40 1.63
CA GLY A 49 -2.15 -11.01 0.22
C GLY A 49 -0.80 -10.97 -0.46
N VAL A 50 0.20 -10.40 0.20
CA VAL A 50 1.58 -10.37 -0.29
C VAL A 50 2.13 -11.79 -0.45
N GLU A 51 1.98 -12.65 0.56
CA GLU A 51 2.42 -14.06 0.49
C GLU A 51 1.80 -14.81 -0.70
N ALA A 52 0.51 -14.61 -0.96
CA ALA A 52 -0.17 -15.19 -2.11
C ALA A 52 0.40 -14.68 -3.44
N ALA A 53 0.62 -13.37 -3.55
CA ALA A 53 1.20 -12.76 -4.74
C ALA A 53 2.63 -13.28 -5.01
N LEU A 54 3.48 -13.38 -3.98
CA LEU A 54 4.83 -13.93 -4.12
C LEU A 54 4.81 -15.37 -4.60
N LYS A 55 3.97 -16.21 -3.97
CA LYS A 55 3.86 -17.62 -4.33
C LYS A 55 3.38 -17.78 -5.78
N LEU A 56 2.40 -16.97 -6.21
CA LEU A 56 1.92 -16.99 -7.58
C LEU A 56 2.99 -16.53 -8.57
N ALA A 57 3.68 -15.43 -8.28
CA ALA A 57 4.74 -14.91 -9.14
C ALA A 57 5.85 -15.94 -9.36
N ARG A 58 6.33 -16.57 -8.29
CA ARG A 58 7.33 -17.64 -8.36
C ARG A 58 6.86 -18.82 -9.17
N LYS A 59 5.61 -19.24 -8.99
CA LYS A 59 4.99 -20.33 -9.74
C LYS A 59 4.91 -20.03 -11.23
N VAL A 60 4.41 -18.85 -11.59
CA VAL A 60 4.22 -18.41 -13.00
C VAL A 60 5.57 -18.30 -13.69
N LYS A 61 6.54 -17.65 -13.06
CA LYS A 61 7.84 -17.39 -13.68
C LYS A 61 8.88 -18.49 -13.47
N LYS A 62 8.62 -19.47 -12.61
CA LYS A 62 9.56 -20.54 -12.23
C LYS A 62 10.92 -19.97 -11.79
N ARG A 63 10.90 -18.87 -11.08
CA ARG A 63 12.03 -18.14 -10.51
C ARG A 63 11.76 -17.84 -9.04
N ASN A 64 12.78 -17.89 -8.18
CA ASN A 64 12.61 -17.70 -6.74
C ASN A 64 12.77 -16.24 -6.32
N GLN A 65 13.69 -15.53 -6.97
CA GLN A 65 14.03 -14.17 -6.59
C GLN A 65 12.84 -13.20 -6.78
N ILE A 66 12.71 -12.29 -5.81
CA ILE A 66 11.82 -11.13 -5.87
C ILE A 66 12.67 -9.90 -5.61
N TRP A 67 12.44 -8.83 -6.34
CA TRP A 67 13.05 -7.55 -6.03
C TRP A 67 12.05 -6.68 -5.28
N ALA A 68 12.52 -6.04 -4.21
CA ALA A 68 11.81 -5.07 -3.43
C ALA A 68 12.66 -3.80 -3.30
N LEU A 69 12.06 -2.67 -2.97
CA LEU A 69 12.83 -1.44 -2.78
C LEU A 69 13.29 -1.31 -1.33
N MET A 70 14.47 -0.75 -1.10
CA MET A 70 14.88 -0.33 0.24
C MET A 70 13.88 0.68 0.79
N GLY A 71 13.58 0.64 2.09
CA GLY A 71 12.58 1.49 2.73
C GLY A 71 11.14 0.97 2.64
N CYS A 72 10.89 -0.17 1.99
CA CYS A 72 9.56 -0.75 1.86
C CYS A 72 9.09 -1.50 3.12
N PHE A 73 7.76 -1.62 3.22
CA PHE A 73 7.09 -2.46 4.22
C PHE A 73 5.97 -3.26 3.55
N HIS A 74 6.09 -4.59 3.54
CA HIS A 74 5.15 -5.49 2.88
C HIS A 74 4.49 -6.51 3.82
N GLY A 75 4.79 -6.46 5.11
CA GLY A 75 4.21 -7.33 6.12
C GLY A 75 5.23 -8.02 7.02
N MET A 76 4.73 -8.84 7.95
CA MET A 76 5.49 -9.43 9.05
C MET A 76 5.54 -10.96 9.05
N THR A 77 4.80 -11.66 8.18
CA THR A 77 4.98 -13.10 7.96
C THR A 77 6.23 -13.34 7.12
N LEU A 78 6.87 -14.51 7.25
CA LEU A 78 8.25 -14.71 6.82
C LEU A 78 8.55 -14.35 5.35
N GLY A 79 7.67 -14.72 4.41
CA GLY A 79 7.84 -14.33 2.99
C GLY A 79 7.68 -12.83 2.78
N ALA A 80 6.67 -12.20 3.37
CA ALA A 80 6.48 -10.76 3.32
C ALA A 80 7.58 -10.02 4.10
N LEU A 81 8.04 -10.59 5.23
CA LEU A 81 9.13 -10.03 6.03
C LEU A 81 10.47 -10.07 5.28
N SER A 82 10.66 -11.05 4.38
CA SER A 82 11.86 -11.06 3.53
C SER A 82 11.94 -9.85 2.61
N LEU A 83 10.80 -9.30 2.22
CA LEU A 83 10.69 -8.07 1.42
C LEU A 83 10.82 -6.80 2.28
N THR A 84 10.20 -6.79 3.47
CA THR A 84 10.25 -5.65 4.41
C THR A 84 11.68 -5.33 4.77
N SER A 85 12.08 -4.07 4.63
CA SER A 85 13.49 -3.66 4.75
C SER A 85 13.88 -3.15 6.13
N ASP A 86 12.90 -2.85 7.00
CA ASP A 86 13.15 -2.32 8.34
C ASP A 86 13.85 -3.35 9.25
N ALA A 87 14.99 -2.97 9.81
CA ALA A 87 15.80 -3.83 10.66
C ALA A 87 15.07 -4.24 11.95
N GLY A 88 14.25 -3.35 12.52
CA GLY A 88 13.44 -3.63 13.70
C GLY A 88 12.42 -4.73 13.43
N SER A 89 11.69 -4.63 12.33
CA SER A 89 10.72 -5.64 11.88
C SER A 89 11.38 -6.98 11.55
N ARG A 90 12.56 -6.96 10.93
CA ARG A 90 13.33 -8.16 10.54
C ARG A 90 14.02 -8.84 11.73
N GLY A 91 14.26 -8.07 12.79
CA GLY A 91 14.89 -8.57 14.01
C GLY A 91 14.08 -9.71 14.63
N GLY A 92 14.73 -10.78 15.04
CA GLY A 92 14.04 -11.89 15.69
C GLY A 92 13.26 -12.82 14.77
N ALA A 93 13.40 -12.74 13.45
CA ALA A 93 12.77 -13.66 12.51
C ALA A 93 13.10 -15.14 12.80
N GLY A 94 14.30 -15.40 13.35
CA GLY A 94 14.74 -16.74 13.77
C GLY A 94 15.06 -17.71 12.61
N VAL A 95 14.86 -17.26 11.38
CA VAL A 95 15.13 -18.01 10.14
C VAL A 95 15.74 -17.09 9.10
N CYS A 96 16.35 -17.69 8.07
CA CYS A 96 16.87 -16.92 6.94
C CYS A 96 15.73 -16.25 6.15
N LEU A 97 15.88 -14.98 5.83
CA LEU A 97 14.98 -14.20 4.98
C LEU A 97 15.61 -14.11 3.58
N ASN A 98 15.39 -15.15 2.78
CA ASN A 98 16.07 -15.38 1.50
C ASN A 98 15.23 -15.01 0.28
N ASP A 99 15.83 -15.16 -0.90
CA ASP A 99 15.19 -15.01 -2.20
C ASP A 99 14.64 -13.60 -2.46
N VAL A 100 15.28 -12.59 -1.88
CA VAL A 100 14.93 -11.17 -2.08
C VAL A 100 16.18 -10.33 -2.30
N THR A 101 16.17 -9.51 -3.33
CA THR A 101 17.16 -8.45 -3.55
C THR A 101 16.51 -7.10 -3.29
N HIS A 102 17.11 -6.31 -2.37
CA HIS A 102 16.65 -4.96 -2.08
C HIS A 102 17.36 -3.96 -3.00
N ILE A 103 16.60 -3.32 -3.85
CA ILE A 103 17.07 -2.29 -4.79
C ILE A 103 17.01 -0.92 -4.11
N PRO A 104 18.00 -0.04 -4.28
CA PRO A 104 17.94 1.32 -3.79
C PRO A 104 16.67 2.04 -4.24
N ALA A 105 15.95 2.70 -3.33
CA ALA A 105 14.84 3.56 -3.70
C ALA A 105 15.38 4.89 -4.28
N PRO A 106 14.72 5.51 -5.27
CA PRO A 106 15.23 6.71 -5.96
C PRO A 106 15.59 7.86 -5.04
N TYR A 107 14.83 8.06 -3.97
CA TYR A 107 15.06 9.16 -3.02
C TYR A 107 16.29 8.97 -2.14
N MET A 108 16.83 7.75 -2.05
CA MET A 108 17.98 7.46 -1.18
C MET A 108 19.31 7.86 -1.79
N PHE A 109 19.39 7.77 -3.10
CA PHE A 109 20.59 8.07 -3.88
C PHE A 109 20.16 8.89 -5.10
N PRO A 110 19.98 10.21 -4.95
CA PRO A 110 19.45 11.08 -6.03
C PRO A 110 20.26 11.03 -7.32
N GLU A 111 21.56 10.74 -7.22
CA GLU A 111 22.46 10.62 -8.38
C GLU A 111 22.39 9.27 -9.10
N LEU A 112 21.68 8.30 -8.50
CA LEU A 112 21.53 6.96 -9.07
C LEU A 112 20.27 6.87 -9.90
N ASP A 113 20.41 6.66 -11.20
CA ASP A 113 19.30 6.19 -12.03
C ASP A 113 18.97 4.74 -11.67
N THR A 114 17.97 4.57 -10.78
CA THR A 114 17.58 3.26 -10.26
C THR A 114 17.04 2.35 -11.35
N ILE A 115 16.39 2.87 -12.40
CA ILE A 115 15.90 2.05 -13.54
C ILE A 115 17.10 1.49 -14.31
N LYS A 116 18.06 2.33 -14.65
CA LYS A 116 19.29 1.90 -15.32
C LYS A 116 20.11 0.93 -14.45
N TYR A 117 20.13 1.17 -13.15
CA TYR A 117 20.78 0.25 -12.19
C TYR A 117 20.14 -1.14 -12.22
N MET A 118 18.81 -1.24 -12.13
CA MET A 118 18.08 -2.50 -12.26
C MET A 118 18.32 -3.17 -13.61
N GLU A 119 18.34 -2.38 -14.69
CA GLU A 119 18.62 -2.91 -16.02
C GLU A 119 20.05 -3.48 -16.12
N THR A 120 21.03 -2.80 -15.53
CA THR A 120 22.41 -3.32 -15.48
C THR A 120 22.47 -4.64 -14.73
N LEU A 121 21.79 -4.78 -13.58
CA LEU A 121 21.72 -6.04 -12.84
C LEU A 121 21.12 -7.19 -13.68
N LEU A 122 20.23 -6.89 -14.61
CA LEU A 122 19.58 -7.88 -15.48
C LEU A 122 20.38 -8.25 -16.72
N THR A 123 21.27 -7.38 -17.18
CA THR A 123 21.99 -7.53 -18.45
C THR A 123 23.47 -7.82 -18.33
N ASP A 124 24.06 -7.50 -17.20
CA ASP A 124 25.46 -7.79 -16.89
C ASP A 124 25.58 -9.24 -16.36
N ASP A 125 26.26 -10.11 -17.08
CA ASP A 125 26.49 -11.51 -16.72
C ASP A 125 27.43 -11.69 -15.50
N HIS A 126 28.07 -10.62 -15.07
CA HIS A 126 28.88 -10.54 -13.85
C HIS A 126 28.18 -9.81 -12.69
N SER A 127 26.91 -9.48 -12.81
CA SER A 127 26.17 -8.81 -11.73
C SER A 127 26.02 -9.66 -10.47
N GLY A 128 26.07 -10.99 -10.61
CA GLY A 128 25.83 -11.94 -9.50
C GLY A 128 24.40 -11.93 -8.97
N VAL A 129 23.47 -11.22 -9.64
CA VAL A 129 22.08 -11.07 -9.22
C VAL A 129 21.16 -11.86 -10.15
N GLU A 130 20.39 -12.78 -9.57
CA GLU A 130 19.44 -13.57 -10.34
C GLU A 130 18.25 -12.73 -10.83
N LYS A 131 17.80 -13.01 -12.05
CA LYS A 131 16.59 -12.40 -12.62
C LYS A 131 15.37 -12.73 -11.76
N PRO A 132 14.61 -11.74 -11.27
CA PRO A 132 13.50 -11.99 -10.38
C PRO A 132 12.25 -12.55 -11.10
N ALA A 133 11.38 -13.19 -10.34
CA ALA A 133 10.02 -13.52 -10.77
C ALA A 133 9.15 -12.27 -10.83
N ALA A 134 9.33 -11.37 -9.87
CA ALA A 134 8.58 -10.12 -9.78
C ALA A 134 9.41 -9.01 -9.14
N ILE A 135 9.01 -7.77 -9.43
CA ILE A 135 9.35 -6.58 -8.65
C ILE A 135 8.09 -6.18 -7.90
N ILE A 136 8.17 -6.09 -6.57
CA ILE A 136 7.09 -5.57 -5.74
C ILE A 136 7.39 -4.14 -5.31
N ILE A 137 6.38 -3.26 -5.38
CA ILE A 137 6.53 -1.84 -5.11
C ILE A 137 5.28 -1.26 -4.45
N GLU A 138 5.49 -0.39 -3.46
CA GLU A 138 4.49 0.58 -3.04
C GLU A 138 4.59 1.81 -3.96
N THR A 139 3.49 2.39 -4.42
CA THR A 139 3.55 3.64 -5.20
C THR A 139 3.89 4.85 -4.33
N VAL A 140 3.63 4.72 -3.04
CA VAL A 140 4.07 5.61 -1.96
C VAL A 140 4.58 4.73 -0.84
N GLN A 141 5.86 4.79 -0.51
CA GLN A 141 6.41 4.10 0.66
C GLN A 141 5.94 4.80 1.93
N ALA A 142 4.85 4.32 2.49
CA ALA A 142 4.20 4.98 3.61
C ALA A 142 4.99 4.81 4.92
N GLU A 143 5.29 3.57 5.31
CA GLU A 143 6.09 3.27 6.50
C GLU A 143 7.55 3.68 6.32
N GLY A 144 8.05 3.68 5.10
CA GLY A 144 9.40 4.19 4.76
C GLY A 144 9.58 5.70 4.96
N GLY A 145 8.50 6.45 5.23
CA GLY A 145 8.53 7.89 5.49
C GLY A 145 7.72 8.74 4.52
N VAL A 146 6.67 8.19 3.94
CA VAL A 146 5.78 8.85 2.97
C VAL A 146 6.52 9.34 1.72
N HIS A 147 7.32 8.48 1.12
CA HIS A 147 8.01 8.80 -0.13
C HIS A 147 7.13 8.49 -1.33
N VAL A 148 6.67 9.53 -2.02
CA VAL A 148 5.84 9.44 -3.22
C VAL A 148 6.74 9.23 -4.43
N PHE A 149 6.63 8.09 -5.12
CA PHE A 149 7.37 7.88 -6.35
C PHE A 149 6.75 8.67 -7.51
N SER A 150 7.59 9.18 -8.39
CA SER A 150 7.11 9.90 -9.56
C SER A 150 6.38 8.97 -10.54
N ASN A 151 5.52 9.54 -11.38
CA ASN A 151 4.81 8.77 -12.40
C ASN A 151 5.80 8.17 -13.40
N GLU A 152 6.83 8.91 -13.76
CA GLU A 152 7.90 8.49 -14.68
C GLU A 152 8.67 7.29 -14.13
N TYR A 153 8.97 7.30 -12.82
CA TYR A 153 9.62 6.17 -12.18
C TYR A 153 8.74 4.91 -12.21
N LEU A 154 7.46 5.04 -11.86
CA LEU A 154 6.52 3.91 -11.90
C LEU A 154 6.34 3.36 -13.32
N GLN A 155 6.28 4.23 -14.33
CA GLN A 155 6.27 3.85 -15.75
C GLN A 155 7.57 3.16 -16.16
N GLY A 156 8.71 3.65 -15.70
CA GLY A 156 10.01 3.03 -15.92
C GLY A 156 10.10 1.62 -15.35
N VAL A 157 9.60 1.39 -14.12
CA VAL A 157 9.52 0.05 -13.51
C VAL A 157 8.60 -0.85 -14.34
N ARG A 158 7.44 -0.35 -14.80
CA ARG A 158 6.52 -1.14 -15.65
C ARG A 158 7.19 -1.55 -16.95
N ALA A 159 7.83 -0.59 -17.65
CA ALA A 159 8.53 -0.84 -18.89
C ALA A 159 9.69 -1.85 -18.73
N LEU A 160 10.43 -1.76 -17.61
CA LEU A 160 11.49 -2.71 -17.29
C LEU A 160 10.92 -4.13 -17.09
N CYS A 161 9.82 -4.24 -16.36
CA CYS A 161 9.15 -5.52 -16.14
C CYS A 161 8.68 -6.14 -17.46
N ASP A 162 8.07 -5.35 -18.35
CA ASP A 162 7.62 -5.80 -19.68
C ASP A 162 8.79 -6.27 -20.53
N LYS A 163 9.85 -5.47 -20.57
CA LYS A 163 11.05 -5.76 -21.39
C LYS A 163 11.75 -7.06 -20.98
N TYR A 164 11.79 -7.34 -19.70
CA TYR A 164 12.56 -8.46 -19.15
C TYR A 164 11.70 -9.63 -18.66
N ASP A 165 10.42 -9.71 -19.02
CA ASP A 165 9.53 -10.79 -18.61
C ASP A 165 9.52 -10.99 -17.08
N ILE A 166 9.34 -9.90 -16.33
CA ILE A 166 9.25 -9.84 -14.87
C ILE A 166 7.84 -9.38 -14.51
N LEU A 167 7.21 -9.96 -13.50
CA LEU A 167 5.89 -9.48 -13.05
C LEU A 167 6.03 -8.23 -12.20
N MET A 168 5.14 -7.26 -12.39
CA MET A 168 5.02 -6.12 -11.51
C MET A 168 3.91 -6.36 -10.50
N ILE A 169 4.26 -6.31 -9.20
CA ILE A 169 3.30 -6.38 -8.10
C ILE A 169 3.22 -5.01 -7.45
N VAL A 170 2.02 -4.44 -7.36
CA VAL A 170 1.79 -3.20 -6.58
C VAL A 170 1.19 -3.56 -5.23
N ASP A 171 1.86 -3.15 -4.17
CA ASP A 171 1.30 -3.18 -2.83
C ASP A 171 0.45 -1.92 -2.59
N ASP A 172 -0.85 -2.09 -2.74
CA ASP A 172 -1.84 -1.02 -2.61
C ASP A 172 -2.58 -1.06 -1.26
N ILE A 173 -1.99 -1.75 -0.28
CA ILE A 173 -2.61 -2.03 1.02
C ILE A 173 -2.87 -0.75 1.81
N GLN A 174 -1.90 0.17 1.86
CA GLN A 174 -2.01 1.38 2.66
C GLN A 174 -2.49 2.59 1.86
N VAL A 175 -2.23 2.62 0.57
CA VAL A 175 -2.41 3.80 -0.28
C VAL A 175 -3.50 3.65 -1.34
N GLY A 176 -4.11 2.49 -1.45
CA GLY A 176 -5.30 2.25 -2.25
C GLY A 176 -6.58 2.82 -1.64
N CYS A 177 -7.72 2.48 -2.22
CA CYS A 177 -9.04 2.96 -1.82
C CYS A 177 -9.09 4.49 -1.74
N ALA A 178 -8.65 5.16 -2.80
CA ALA A 178 -8.68 6.61 -2.99
C ALA A 178 -7.72 7.42 -2.09
N ARG A 179 -6.88 6.82 -1.24
CA ARG A 179 -5.96 7.55 -0.36
C ARG A 179 -5.06 8.54 -1.10
N THR A 180 -4.63 8.21 -2.32
CA THR A 180 -3.78 9.05 -3.18
C THR A 180 -4.55 9.91 -4.19
N GLY A 181 -5.89 9.94 -4.11
CA GLY A 181 -6.73 10.69 -5.04
C GLY A 181 -7.25 9.89 -6.24
N THR A 182 -6.77 8.67 -6.45
CA THR A 182 -7.31 7.67 -7.38
C THR A 182 -7.66 6.40 -6.62
N PHE A 183 -8.63 5.61 -7.08
CA PHE A 183 -9.08 4.43 -6.34
C PHE A 183 -7.93 3.43 -6.13
N PHE A 184 -7.21 3.09 -7.19
CA PHE A 184 -5.94 2.38 -7.09
C PHE A 184 -4.80 3.39 -7.23
N SER A 185 -3.81 3.29 -6.37
CA SER A 185 -2.72 4.29 -6.33
C SER A 185 -1.88 4.31 -7.61
N PHE A 186 -1.85 3.22 -8.37
CA PHE A 186 -1.12 3.11 -9.63
C PHE A 186 -1.80 3.81 -10.82
N GLU A 187 -3.10 4.13 -10.73
CA GLU A 187 -3.84 4.79 -11.82
C GLU A 187 -3.24 6.16 -12.16
N ARG A 188 -2.72 6.89 -11.16
CA ARG A 188 -2.10 8.21 -11.37
C ARG A 188 -0.92 8.17 -12.34
N ALA A 189 -0.21 7.05 -12.42
CA ALA A 189 0.91 6.87 -13.33
C ALA A 189 0.50 6.30 -14.69
N GLY A 190 -0.79 5.98 -14.90
CA GLY A 190 -1.30 5.37 -16.13
C GLY A 190 -0.75 3.97 -16.39
N ILE A 191 -0.34 3.25 -15.35
CA ILE A 191 0.17 1.88 -15.47
C ILE A 191 -0.86 0.86 -15.00
N VAL A 192 -0.73 -0.37 -15.50
CA VAL A 192 -1.48 -1.53 -15.04
C VAL A 192 -0.49 -2.60 -14.58
N PRO A 193 -0.44 -2.93 -13.28
CA PRO A 193 0.43 -3.99 -12.77
C PRO A 193 -0.06 -5.37 -13.23
N ASP A 194 0.77 -6.40 -13.07
CA ASP A 194 0.35 -7.79 -13.31
C ASP A 194 -0.44 -8.35 -12.14
N MET A 195 -0.09 -7.89 -10.95
CA MET A 195 -0.77 -8.20 -9.69
C MET A 195 -0.79 -6.97 -8.80
N PHE A 196 -1.79 -6.89 -7.92
CA PHE A 196 -1.77 -5.93 -6.82
C PHE A 196 -2.48 -6.49 -5.58
N VAL A 197 -2.13 -5.95 -4.43
CA VAL A 197 -2.66 -6.41 -3.14
C VAL A 197 -3.38 -5.27 -2.46
N MET A 198 -4.58 -5.54 -1.96
CA MET A 198 -5.39 -4.59 -1.19
C MET A 198 -5.69 -5.16 0.20
N SER A 199 -5.74 -4.30 1.19
CA SER A 199 -6.20 -4.60 2.55
C SER A 199 -6.61 -3.30 3.25
N LYS A 200 -6.63 -3.27 4.58
CA LYS A 200 -6.98 -2.08 5.36
C LYS A 200 -8.31 -1.47 4.90
N SER A 201 -8.29 -0.35 4.18
CA SER A 201 -9.49 0.40 3.79
C SER A 201 -10.50 -0.41 2.95
N ILE A 202 -10.06 -1.43 2.21
CA ILE A 202 -11.00 -2.29 1.46
C ILE A 202 -11.94 -3.07 2.38
N GLY A 203 -11.59 -3.26 3.65
CA GLY A 203 -12.46 -3.86 4.67
C GLY A 203 -13.65 -2.97 5.08
N GLY A 204 -13.84 -1.82 4.46
CA GLY A 204 -14.94 -0.91 4.73
C GLY A 204 -14.89 -0.34 6.15
N TYR A 205 -15.83 -0.72 6.99
CA TYR A 205 -15.96 -0.23 8.37
C TYR A 205 -14.84 -0.69 9.32
N GLY A 206 -13.80 -1.36 8.84
CA GLY A 206 -12.67 -1.85 9.66
C GLY A 206 -12.68 -3.36 9.87
N MET A 207 -13.40 -4.11 9.04
CA MET A 207 -13.34 -5.57 9.05
C MET A 207 -12.00 -6.05 8.46
N PRO A 208 -11.36 -7.07 9.07
CA PRO A 208 -10.16 -7.68 8.52
C PRO A 208 -10.44 -8.28 7.14
N PHE A 209 -9.82 -7.72 6.11
CA PHE A 209 -10.05 -8.14 4.73
C PHE A 209 -8.83 -7.87 3.86
N ALA A 210 -8.50 -8.80 2.98
CA ALA A 210 -7.47 -8.62 1.97
C ALA A 210 -7.88 -9.29 0.66
N LEU A 211 -7.40 -8.70 -0.42
CA LEU A 211 -7.58 -9.19 -1.79
C LEU A 211 -6.21 -9.26 -2.45
N THR A 212 -5.95 -10.37 -3.15
CA THR A 212 -4.85 -10.46 -4.12
C THR A 212 -5.46 -10.48 -5.50
N MET A 213 -5.15 -9.45 -6.27
CA MET A 213 -5.63 -9.26 -7.63
C MET A 213 -4.54 -9.65 -8.61
N PHE A 214 -4.89 -10.38 -9.66
CA PHE A 214 -3.94 -10.77 -10.69
C PHE A 214 -4.62 -10.91 -12.05
N LYS A 215 -3.86 -10.68 -13.12
CA LYS A 215 -4.36 -10.82 -14.50
C LYS A 215 -4.86 -12.26 -14.73
N PRO A 216 -5.94 -12.47 -15.50
CA PRO A 216 -6.55 -13.79 -15.70
C PRO A 216 -5.58 -14.86 -16.20
N GLU A 217 -4.62 -14.49 -17.06
CA GLU A 217 -3.62 -15.41 -17.61
C GLU A 217 -2.62 -15.93 -16.56
N LEU A 218 -2.56 -15.30 -15.40
CA LEU A 218 -1.72 -15.74 -14.28
C LEU A 218 -2.41 -16.77 -13.39
N ASP A 219 -3.70 -17.05 -13.62
CA ASP A 219 -4.48 -18.00 -12.81
C ASP A 219 -4.12 -19.45 -13.14
N ILE A 220 -2.96 -19.87 -12.68
CA ILE A 220 -2.46 -21.23 -12.85
C ILE A 220 -2.48 -22.06 -11.56
N TRP A 221 -3.28 -21.63 -10.58
CA TRP A 221 -3.47 -22.38 -9.36
C TRP A 221 -4.15 -23.74 -9.61
N SER A 222 -3.61 -24.78 -9.02
CA SER A 222 -4.35 -26.02 -8.87
C SER A 222 -5.36 -25.91 -7.71
N PRO A 223 -6.49 -26.64 -7.76
CA PRO A 223 -7.44 -26.64 -6.64
C PRO A 223 -6.77 -26.94 -5.30
N GLY A 224 -6.99 -26.10 -4.29
CA GLY A 224 -6.44 -26.24 -2.96
C GLY A 224 -4.97 -25.83 -2.78
N GLU A 225 -4.29 -25.42 -3.84
CA GLU A 225 -2.84 -25.13 -3.80
C GLU A 225 -2.47 -23.90 -2.95
N HIS A 226 -3.36 -22.94 -2.81
CA HIS A 226 -3.25 -21.83 -1.87
C HIS A 226 -4.59 -21.60 -1.20
N ASN A 227 -4.86 -22.35 -0.16
CA ASN A 227 -6.13 -22.36 0.53
C ASN A 227 -6.00 -21.90 1.99
N GLY A 228 -7.11 -21.49 2.56
CA GLY A 228 -7.26 -21.14 3.98
C GLY A 228 -8.72 -21.22 4.39
N THR A 229 -9.01 -22.00 5.43
CA THR A 229 -10.38 -22.33 5.83
C THR A 229 -11.27 -21.11 6.06
N PHE A 230 -10.74 -20.03 6.64
CA PHE A 230 -11.47 -18.79 6.96
C PHE A 230 -11.20 -17.63 6.01
N ARG A 231 -10.63 -17.88 4.84
CA ARG A 231 -10.45 -16.83 3.83
C ARG A 231 -11.81 -16.38 3.28
N GLY A 232 -11.91 -15.09 2.94
CA GLY A 232 -13.14 -14.54 2.39
C GLY A 232 -14.29 -14.50 3.40
N ASN A 233 -14.06 -13.85 4.55
CA ASN A 233 -15.05 -13.67 5.59
C ASN A 233 -16.29 -12.92 5.08
N GLN A 234 -17.49 -13.45 5.36
CA GLN A 234 -18.75 -12.91 4.84
C GLN A 234 -19.06 -11.51 5.37
N LEU A 235 -18.80 -11.24 6.65
CA LEU A 235 -18.99 -9.90 7.22
C LEU A 235 -18.05 -8.89 6.58
N SER A 236 -16.82 -9.29 6.29
CA SER A 236 -15.86 -8.42 5.60
C SER A 236 -16.32 -8.08 4.18
N MET A 237 -16.93 -9.02 3.47
CA MET A 237 -17.51 -8.77 2.13
C MET A 237 -18.69 -7.81 2.19
N VAL A 238 -19.59 -7.99 3.16
CA VAL A 238 -20.72 -7.08 3.39
C VAL A 238 -20.23 -5.67 3.74
N ALA A 239 -19.26 -5.57 4.66
CA ALA A 239 -18.69 -4.28 5.05
C ALA A 239 -17.92 -3.61 3.90
N ALA A 240 -17.14 -4.39 3.15
CA ALA A 240 -16.40 -3.90 1.98
C ALA A 240 -17.34 -3.34 0.90
N LYS A 241 -18.41 -4.09 0.56
CA LYS A 241 -19.41 -3.63 -0.42
C LYS A 241 -20.05 -2.31 0.04
N ALA A 242 -20.51 -2.24 1.28
CA ALA A 242 -21.11 -1.02 1.82
C ALA A 242 -20.12 0.18 1.83
N GLY A 243 -18.85 -0.08 2.16
CA GLY A 243 -17.79 0.94 2.09
C GLY A 243 -17.55 1.44 0.67
N LEU A 244 -17.54 0.54 -0.32
CA LEU A 244 -17.40 0.89 -1.73
C LEU A 244 -18.61 1.67 -2.25
N GLU A 245 -19.84 1.27 -1.90
CA GLU A 245 -21.06 2.02 -2.21
C GLU A 245 -20.98 3.44 -1.67
N TYR A 246 -20.59 3.60 -0.40
CA TYR A 246 -20.41 4.90 0.23
C TYR A 246 -19.36 5.75 -0.54
N MET A 247 -18.22 5.15 -0.90
CA MET A 247 -17.15 5.86 -1.62
C MET A 247 -17.62 6.39 -2.98
N LEU A 248 -18.42 5.63 -3.70
CA LEU A 248 -18.97 6.04 -5.01
C LEU A 248 -20.01 7.12 -4.84
N ASP A 249 -20.99 6.93 -3.94
CA ASP A 249 -22.09 7.85 -3.70
C ASP A 249 -21.60 9.23 -3.22
N HIS A 250 -20.55 9.24 -2.41
CA HIS A 250 -19.96 10.47 -1.86
C HIS A 250 -18.75 10.97 -2.65
N LYS A 251 -18.46 10.38 -3.81
CA LYS A 251 -17.35 10.80 -4.71
C LYS A 251 -16.02 10.97 -3.96
N VAL A 252 -15.67 10.02 -3.12
CA VAL A 252 -14.53 10.13 -2.19
C VAL A 252 -13.22 10.42 -2.91
N GLU A 253 -13.00 9.92 -4.14
CA GLU A 253 -11.80 10.24 -4.94
C GLU A 253 -11.70 11.76 -5.22
N ALA A 254 -12.81 12.40 -5.58
CA ALA A 254 -12.86 13.85 -5.83
C ALA A 254 -12.64 14.65 -4.54
N GLU A 255 -13.23 14.18 -3.43
CA GLU A 255 -13.03 14.80 -2.12
C GLU A 255 -11.59 14.69 -1.63
N VAL A 256 -10.92 13.57 -1.85
CA VAL A 256 -9.51 13.41 -1.51
C VAL A 256 -8.63 14.38 -2.31
N LYS A 257 -8.89 14.54 -3.61
CA LYS A 257 -8.17 15.53 -4.44
C LYS A 257 -8.40 16.96 -3.95
N ARG A 258 -9.63 17.29 -3.54
CA ARG A 258 -9.94 18.60 -2.96
C ARG A 258 -9.20 18.82 -1.63
N LYS A 259 -9.24 17.81 -0.75
CA LYS A 259 -8.55 17.85 0.56
C LYS A 259 -7.03 17.92 0.41
N GLU A 260 -6.47 17.30 -0.60
CA GLU A 260 -5.03 17.43 -0.92
C GLU A 260 -4.66 18.91 -1.09
N GLY A 261 -5.45 19.68 -1.81
CA GLY A 261 -5.22 21.12 -1.98
C GLY A 261 -5.26 21.88 -0.65
N ILE A 262 -6.20 21.54 0.24
CA ILE A 262 -6.31 22.14 1.58
C ILE A 262 -5.06 21.80 2.40
N ILE A 263 -4.69 20.51 2.46
CA ILE A 263 -3.54 20.06 3.24
C ILE A 263 -2.26 20.72 2.72
N ARG A 264 -2.01 20.69 1.41
CA ARG A 264 -0.83 21.29 0.78
C ARG A 264 -0.70 22.76 1.14
N LYS A 265 -1.75 23.54 0.91
CA LYS A 265 -1.76 24.96 1.25
C LYS A 265 -1.47 25.19 2.73
N TYR A 266 -2.11 24.43 3.60
CA TYR A 266 -1.90 24.56 5.04
C TYR A 266 -0.46 24.23 5.44
N MET A 267 0.10 23.16 4.89
CA MET A 267 1.49 22.75 5.13
C MET A 267 2.48 23.82 4.71
N ASP A 268 2.30 24.40 3.52
CA ASP A 268 3.17 25.44 2.99
C ASP A 268 3.10 26.73 3.82
N GLU A 269 1.90 27.12 4.28
CA GLU A 269 1.70 28.36 5.01
C GLU A 269 2.00 28.27 6.52
N ASN A 270 1.88 27.07 7.14
CA ASN A 270 1.88 26.97 8.61
C ASN A 270 2.89 25.98 9.17
N ILE A 271 3.34 24.99 8.38
CA ILE A 271 4.26 23.94 8.85
C ILE A 271 5.65 24.09 8.27
N ALA A 272 5.77 24.53 7.00
CA ALA A 272 7.05 24.67 6.30
C ALA A 272 7.97 25.64 7.04
N ARG A 273 9.17 25.17 7.39
CA ARG A 273 10.21 25.93 8.05
C ARG A 273 11.59 25.28 7.85
N PRO A 274 12.71 25.99 8.09
CA PRO A 274 14.04 25.38 8.00
C PRO A 274 14.16 24.12 8.87
N GLY A 275 14.73 23.06 8.30
CA GLY A 275 14.88 21.77 8.97
C GLY A 275 13.64 20.86 8.97
N VAL A 276 12.57 21.27 8.29
CA VAL A 276 11.37 20.46 8.08
C VAL A 276 11.21 20.16 6.59
N GLU A 277 11.07 18.87 6.25
CA GLU A 277 10.76 18.44 4.90
C GLU A 277 9.32 17.93 4.85
N ILE A 278 8.54 18.40 3.89
CA ILE A 278 7.12 18.03 3.71
C ILE A 278 6.96 17.32 2.38
N ARG A 279 6.28 16.18 2.39
CA ARG A 279 5.96 15.42 1.19
C ARG A 279 4.66 14.66 1.36
N GLY A 280 3.95 14.41 0.28
CA GLY A 280 2.69 13.67 0.34
C GLY A 280 1.86 13.82 -0.93
N ILE A 281 0.74 13.11 -0.96
CA ILE A 281 -0.23 13.09 -2.04
C ILE A 281 -1.61 12.71 -1.47
N GLY A 282 -2.68 13.26 -2.02
CA GLY A 282 -4.03 12.97 -1.54
C GLY A 282 -4.18 13.23 -0.04
N CYS A 283 -4.58 12.20 0.69
CA CYS A 283 -4.72 12.22 2.15
C CYS A 283 -3.66 11.38 2.86
N ILE A 284 -2.43 11.35 2.35
CA ILE A 284 -1.25 10.79 3.03
C ILE A 284 -0.09 11.76 2.92
N TRP A 285 0.40 12.25 4.07
CA TRP A 285 1.47 13.25 4.15
C TRP A 285 2.47 12.90 5.22
N GLY A 286 3.74 13.22 4.96
CA GLY A 286 4.86 13.10 5.89
C GLY A 286 5.47 14.46 6.17
N VAL A 287 5.67 14.75 7.45
CA VAL A 287 6.40 15.91 7.93
C VAL A 287 7.64 15.40 8.64
N GLN A 288 8.79 15.46 7.98
CA GLN A 288 10.06 15.02 8.52
C GLN A 288 10.69 16.13 9.35
N VAL A 289 11.07 15.78 10.57
CA VAL A 289 11.75 16.65 11.54
C VAL A 289 13.16 16.14 11.79
N ALA A 290 13.93 16.85 12.62
CA ALA A 290 15.36 16.61 12.82
C ALA A 290 15.69 15.17 13.24
N ASP A 291 14.93 14.61 14.18
CA ASP A 291 15.14 13.25 14.68
C ASP A 291 13.88 12.61 15.24
N GLY A 292 13.96 11.30 15.53
CA GLY A 292 12.84 10.52 16.07
C GLY A 292 12.45 10.89 17.51
N LYS A 293 13.31 11.54 18.29
CA LYS A 293 12.96 12.01 19.65
C LYS A 293 12.04 13.21 19.56
N LEU A 294 12.39 14.16 18.70
CA LEU A 294 11.54 15.33 18.42
C LEU A 294 10.18 14.89 17.83
N ALA A 295 10.19 13.98 16.85
CA ALA A 295 8.97 13.45 16.29
C ALA A 295 8.08 12.77 17.35
N LEU A 296 8.67 12.00 18.28
CA LEU A 296 7.94 11.39 19.38
C LEU A 296 7.33 12.45 20.31
N ALA A 297 8.12 13.47 20.67
CA ALA A 297 7.64 14.56 21.53
C ALA A 297 6.45 15.30 20.88
N ILE A 298 6.52 15.56 19.56
CA ILE A 298 5.42 16.19 18.82
C ILE A 298 4.18 15.28 18.81
N CYS A 299 4.32 13.97 18.53
CA CYS A 299 3.20 13.03 18.56
C CYS A 299 2.54 12.98 19.96
N ASN A 300 3.35 12.95 21.03
CA ASN A 300 2.83 12.97 22.39
C ASN A 300 2.07 14.28 22.70
N LYS A 301 2.59 15.41 22.25
CA LYS A 301 1.90 16.70 22.38
C LYS A 301 0.60 16.76 21.58
N CYS A 302 0.57 16.20 20.37
CA CYS A 302 -0.64 16.05 19.58
C CYS A 302 -1.67 15.18 20.33
N PHE A 303 -1.24 14.09 20.94
CA PHE A 303 -2.11 13.21 21.72
C PHE A 303 -2.72 13.93 22.94
N GLU A 304 -1.92 14.71 23.69
CA GLU A 304 -2.42 15.55 24.78
C GLU A 304 -3.51 16.53 24.33
N LYS A 305 -3.43 17.00 23.07
CA LYS A 305 -4.42 17.90 22.45
C LYS A 305 -5.57 17.18 21.73
N GLY A 306 -5.61 15.83 21.81
CA GLY A 306 -6.70 15.00 21.27
C GLY A 306 -6.51 14.54 19.84
N LEU A 307 -5.28 14.56 19.29
CA LEU A 307 -4.95 14.03 17.97
C LEU A 307 -3.99 12.83 18.07
N ILE A 308 -4.43 11.68 17.58
CA ILE A 308 -3.58 10.49 17.45
C ILE A 308 -2.77 10.60 16.15
N MET A 309 -1.46 10.49 16.29
CA MET A 309 -0.53 10.46 15.15
C MET A 309 0.48 9.34 15.29
N GLU A 310 0.95 8.85 14.16
CA GLU A 310 2.03 7.86 14.07
C GLU A 310 3.29 8.49 13.50
N ARG A 311 4.43 7.85 13.79
CA ARG A 311 5.72 8.16 13.18
C ARG A 311 6.05 7.11 12.13
N ALA A 312 6.80 7.53 11.12
CA ALA A 312 7.31 6.68 10.05
C ALA A 312 8.76 7.06 9.72
N GLY A 313 9.31 6.41 8.71
CA GLY A 313 10.67 6.70 8.24
C GLY A 313 11.74 5.92 9.00
N ARG A 314 12.96 5.91 8.44
CA ARG A 314 14.08 5.08 8.92
C ARG A 314 14.45 5.35 10.37
N ASP A 315 14.45 6.62 10.78
CA ASP A 315 14.81 7.06 12.11
C ASP A 315 13.58 7.41 12.96
N ASN A 316 12.37 6.99 12.51
CA ASN A 316 11.09 7.38 13.11
C ASN A 316 10.93 8.90 13.25
N ASN A 317 11.50 9.67 12.33
CA ASN A 317 11.54 11.14 12.35
C ASN A 317 10.50 11.80 11.45
N VAL A 318 9.58 11.03 10.88
CA VAL A 318 8.50 11.52 10.02
C VAL A 318 7.16 11.41 10.74
N LEU A 319 6.50 12.54 10.97
CA LEU A 319 5.11 12.58 11.42
C LEU A 319 4.24 12.16 10.23
N LYS A 320 3.51 11.05 10.37
CA LYS A 320 2.67 10.50 9.29
C LYS A 320 1.22 10.93 9.48
N LEU A 321 0.72 11.72 8.56
CA LEU A 321 -0.66 12.21 8.52
C LEU A 321 -1.49 11.34 7.59
N MET A 322 -2.48 10.67 8.14
CA MET A 322 -3.45 9.86 7.39
C MET A 322 -4.85 10.09 7.95
N PRO A 323 -5.46 11.26 7.71
CA PRO A 323 -6.81 11.53 8.19
C PRO A 323 -7.82 10.53 7.59
N ALA A 324 -8.95 10.32 8.26
CA ALA A 324 -10.05 9.61 7.65
C ALA A 324 -10.46 10.31 6.35
N LEU A 325 -10.68 9.55 5.27
CA LEU A 325 -11.04 10.14 3.97
C LEU A 325 -12.36 10.92 4.03
N VAL A 326 -13.21 10.53 4.97
CA VAL A 326 -14.53 11.12 5.23
C VAL A 326 -14.52 12.24 6.28
N ALA A 327 -13.35 12.58 6.84
CA ALA A 327 -13.25 13.71 7.78
C ALA A 327 -13.80 15.00 7.16
N THR A 328 -14.54 15.76 7.92
CA THR A 328 -15.01 17.09 7.52
C THR A 328 -13.84 18.07 7.39
N ASP A 329 -14.06 19.19 6.73
CA ASP A 329 -13.02 20.24 6.63
C ASP A 329 -12.67 20.79 8.01
N ASP A 330 -13.64 20.95 8.90
CA ASP A 330 -13.41 21.44 10.27
C ASP A 330 -12.56 20.44 11.09
N GLU A 331 -12.83 19.13 10.98
CA GLU A 331 -12.03 18.10 11.61
C GLU A 331 -10.60 18.06 11.06
N LEU A 332 -10.47 18.17 9.73
CA LEU A 332 -9.17 18.23 9.06
C LEU A 332 -8.37 19.45 9.52
N MET A 333 -8.96 20.63 9.48
CA MET A 333 -8.32 21.88 9.91
C MET A 333 -7.93 21.83 11.38
N ARG A 334 -8.81 21.34 12.25
CA ARG A 334 -8.50 21.15 13.67
C ARG A 334 -7.29 20.23 13.88
N GLY A 335 -7.22 19.13 13.15
CA GLY A 335 -6.08 18.21 13.21
C GLY A 335 -4.77 18.89 12.78
N LEU A 336 -4.81 19.66 11.69
CA LEU A 336 -3.67 20.41 11.18
C LEU A 336 -3.22 21.51 12.16
N ASP A 337 -4.16 22.22 12.78
CA ASP A 337 -3.85 23.23 13.82
C ASP A 337 -3.16 22.59 15.04
N ILE A 338 -3.62 21.43 15.50
CA ILE A 338 -2.98 20.71 16.61
C ILE A 338 -1.54 20.37 16.27
N ILE A 339 -1.26 19.94 15.04
CA ILE A 339 0.12 19.62 14.60
C ILE A 339 0.98 20.88 14.61
N ARG A 340 0.51 21.97 13.98
CA ARG A 340 1.20 23.27 13.96
C ARG A 340 1.55 23.74 15.37
N ASP A 341 0.55 23.75 16.26
CA ASP A 341 0.72 24.25 17.62
C ASP A 341 1.66 23.38 18.44
N SER A 342 1.59 22.05 18.24
CA SER A 342 2.50 21.12 18.89
C SER A 342 3.94 21.27 18.41
N MET A 343 4.15 21.51 17.10
CA MET A 343 5.45 21.80 16.54
C MET A 343 6.00 23.16 17.03
N ASN A 344 5.16 24.19 17.12
CA ASN A 344 5.57 25.52 17.60
C ASN A 344 5.97 25.54 19.08
N GLU A 345 5.42 24.63 19.90
CA GLU A 345 5.81 24.49 21.31
C GLU A 345 7.16 23.79 21.48
N LEU A 346 7.61 22.99 20.50
CA LEU A 346 8.78 22.10 20.66
C LEU A 346 9.95 22.45 19.73
N MET A 347 9.71 23.30 18.75
CA MET A 347 10.71 23.74 17.76
C MET A 347 10.93 25.25 17.80
#